data_e91417a969964fa77396630db85bbb49
#
_entry.id   e91417a969964fa77396630db85bbb49
#
_cell.length_a   1.000
_cell.length_b   1.000
_cell.length_c   1.000
_cell.angle_alpha   90.00
_cell.angle_beta   90.00
_cell.angle_gamma   90.00
#
_symmetry.space_group_name_H-M   'P 1'
#
loop_
_entity.id
_entity.type
_entity.pdbx_description
1 polymer ?
#
loop_
_entity_poly.entity_id
_entity_poly.type
_entity_poly.pdbx_seq_one_letter_code
_entity_poly.pdbx_strand_id
1 'polypeptide(L)'
;MRAYFCGTRGSTPVSGVDQLHYGGYTSCVGLARNGEPPTVVLDAGTGLQQLPLALRGRAFCGTLLLTHLHWDHTHGMPFFRSGTLPGNRVDVYLPEQGVDPEELLARAISPPHFPIRPKQLGDGWTFNAIEPGHYEFEGFSVDAREIPHKGGRTFGYRVSDGSTTLAL
;
A
#
# COMPACT_ATOMS: atom_id res chain seq x y z
N MET A 1 -6.20 12.66 12.42
CA MET A 1 -5.43 11.70 11.60
C MET A 1 -3.94 12.02 11.66
N ARG A 2 -3.08 10.99 11.58
CA ARG A 2 -1.63 11.14 11.42
C ARG A 2 -1.21 10.42 10.14
N ALA A 3 -0.42 11.08 9.30
CA ALA A 3 0.16 10.48 8.09
C ALA A 3 1.66 10.19 8.31
N TYR A 4 2.10 9.00 7.90
CA TYR A 4 3.49 8.55 7.90
C TYR A 4 3.95 8.42 6.45
N PHE A 5 4.73 9.38 5.99
CA PHE A 5 5.33 9.36 4.65
C PHE A 5 6.53 8.40 4.65
N CYS A 6 6.29 7.14 4.33
CA CYS A 6 7.29 6.08 4.33
C CYS A 6 8.13 6.05 3.05
N GLY A 7 7.57 6.55 1.95
CA GLY A 7 8.24 6.67 0.66
C GLY A 7 7.55 7.72 -0.22
N THR A 8 8.36 8.53 -0.89
CA THR A 8 7.91 9.69 -1.70
C THR A 8 8.53 9.74 -3.10
N ARG A 9 9.33 8.72 -3.47
CA ARG A 9 9.94 8.65 -4.80
C ARG A 9 9.00 8.03 -5.81
N GLY A 10 9.07 8.50 -7.06
CA GLY A 10 8.45 7.85 -8.21
C GLY A 10 9.46 6.98 -8.96
N SER A 11 8.94 6.02 -9.71
CA SER A 11 9.63 5.12 -10.64
C SER A 11 10.59 4.13 -10.00
N THR A 12 11.60 4.57 -9.24
CA THR A 12 12.63 3.68 -8.67
C THR A 12 13.18 4.22 -7.36
N PRO A 13 13.53 3.34 -6.41
CA PRO A 13 14.23 3.79 -5.22
C PRO A 13 15.63 4.29 -5.57
N VAL A 14 16.10 5.27 -4.80
CA VAL A 14 17.44 5.86 -4.96
C VAL A 14 18.13 5.93 -3.60
N SER A 15 19.47 5.95 -3.61
CA SER A 15 20.28 6.11 -2.42
C SER A 15 21.33 7.21 -2.63
N GLY A 16 21.73 7.89 -1.56
CA GLY A 16 22.76 8.94 -1.60
C GLY A 16 22.54 9.99 -0.55
N VAL A 17 23.56 10.79 -0.30
CA VAL A 17 23.53 11.87 0.70
C VAL A 17 22.48 12.93 0.38
N ASP A 18 22.21 13.17 -0.91
CA ASP A 18 21.20 14.12 -1.38
C ASP A 18 19.77 13.66 -1.13
N GLN A 19 19.58 12.39 -0.74
CA GLN A 19 18.28 11.79 -0.47
C GLN A 19 17.89 11.79 1.01
N LEU A 20 18.75 12.27 1.90
CA LEU A 20 18.55 12.20 3.35
C LEU A 20 17.33 12.99 3.85
N HIS A 21 16.91 14.02 3.13
CA HIS A 21 15.81 14.88 3.57
C HIS A 21 14.44 14.20 3.46
N TYR A 22 14.12 13.60 2.30
CA TYR A 22 12.85 12.92 2.06
C TYR A 22 12.97 11.40 1.93
N GLY A 23 14.18 10.87 2.01
CA GLY A 23 14.47 9.46 1.77
C GLY A 23 14.47 9.08 0.29
N GLY A 24 14.88 7.85 0.03
CA GLY A 24 14.98 7.27 -1.31
C GLY A 24 13.97 6.17 -1.63
N TYR A 25 13.00 5.92 -0.75
CA TYR A 25 11.99 4.90 -0.93
C TYR A 25 10.83 5.37 -1.81
N THR A 26 10.24 4.44 -2.57
CA THR A 26 9.10 4.70 -3.45
C THR A 26 7.77 4.69 -2.69
N SER A 27 6.70 5.13 -3.35
CA SER A 27 5.39 5.51 -2.82
C SER A 27 4.84 4.61 -1.72
N CYS A 28 4.67 5.17 -0.53
CA CYS A 28 3.96 4.53 0.58
C CYS A 28 3.60 5.56 1.66
N VAL A 29 2.31 5.66 1.99
CA VAL A 29 1.81 6.53 3.06
C VAL A 29 0.95 5.72 4.02
N GLY A 30 1.39 5.60 5.28
CA GLY A 30 0.59 4.99 6.34
C GLY A 30 -0.29 6.01 7.03
N LEU A 31 -1.56 5.68 7.26
CA LEU A 31 -2.54 6.52 7.96
C LEU A 31 -2.96 5.90 9.28
N ALA A 32 -2.96 6.71 10.33
CA ALA A 32 -3.34 6.32 11.68
C ALA A 32 -4.38 7.28 12.25
N ARG A 33 -5.32 6.77 13.01
CA ARG A 33 -6.15 7.58 13.91
C ARG A 33 -5.29 8.07 15.07
N ASN A 34 -5.72 9.16 15.71
CA ASN A 34 -4.94 9.76 16.81
C ASN A 34 -4.67 8.75 17.93
N GLY A 35 -3.38 8.59 18.27
CA GLY A 35 -2.92 7.68 19.32
C GLY A 35 -2.78 6.21 18.91
N GLU A 36 -3.22 5.83 17.71
CA GLU A 36 -3.21 4.47 17.21
C GLU A 36 -2.05 4.23 16.22
N PRO A 37 -1.67 2.96 15.95
CA PRO A 37 -0.77 2.64 14.85
C PRO A 37 -1.48 2.82 13.50
N PRO A 38 -0.73 2.92 12.39
CA PRO A 38 -1.32 2.95 11.05
C PRO A 38 -2.11 1.68 10.76
N THR A 39 -3.34 1.86 10.23
CA THR A 39 -4.25 0.78 9.83
C THR A 39 -4.69 0.89 8.37
N VAL A 40 -4.53 2.06 7.73
CA VAL A 40 -4.69 2.24 6.28
C VAL A 40 -3.35 2.61 5.68
N VAL A 41 -3.01 2.00 4.55
CA VAL A 41 -1.79 2.30 3.80
C VAL A 41 -2.16 2.61 2.36
N LEU A 42 -1.67 3.73 1.85
CA LEU A 42 -1.79 4.11 0.45
C LEU A 42 -0.47 3.77 -0.25
N ASP A 43 -0.54 2.90 -1.24
CA ASP A 43 0.57 2.30 -1.98
C ASP A 43 1.53 1.43 -1.16
N ALA A 44 2.16 0.51 -1.86
CA ALA A 44 3.06 -0.51 -1.34
C ALA A 44 4.40 -0.52 -2.06
N GLY A 45 4.92 0.64 -2.43
CA GLY A 45 6.28 0.78 -2.93
C GLY A 45 7.33 0.38 -1.89
N THR A 46 8.59 0.57 -2.20
CA THR A 46 9.68 0.17 -1.29
C THR A 46 9.61 0.85 0.08
N GLY A 47 8.87 1.99 0.18
CA GLY A 47 8.58 2.67 1.45
C GLY A 47 7.82 1.81 2.46
N LEU A 48 7.07 0.80 2.01
CA LEU A 48 6.35 -0.12 2.90
C LEU A 48 7.28 -0.83 3.91
N GLN A 49 8.56 -0.99 3.57
CA GLN A 49 9.59 -1.54 4.48
C GLN A 49 9.88 -0.63 5.70
N GLN A 50 9.48 0.65 5.65
CA GLN A 50 9.65 1.61 6.75
C GLN A 50 8.45 1.62 7.72
N LEU A 51 7.29 1.14 7.28
CA LEU A 51 6.06 1.13 8.09
C LEU A 51 6.20 0.35 9.41
N PRO A 52 6.99 -0.75 9.51
CA PRO A 52 7.25 -1.44 10.78
C PRO A 52 7.80 -0.55 11.89
N LEU A 53 8.46 0.57 11.58
CA LEU A 53 8.91 1.55 12.58
C LEU A 53 7.72 2.25 13.24
N ALA A 54 6.73 2.67 12.45
CA ALA A 54 5.48 3.26 12.96
C ALA A 54 4.62 2.23 13.71
N LEU A 55 4.67 0.97 13.31
CA LEU A 55 4.01 -0.15 13.98
C LEU A 55 4.76 -0.63 15.25
N ARG A 56 5.94 -0.10 15.53
CA ARG A 56 6.80 -0.51 16.64
C ARG A 56 7.07 -2.03 16.62
N GLY A 57 7.31 -2.59 15.42
CA GLY A 57 7.60 -4.01 15.21
C GLY A 57 6.41 -4.96 15.41
N ARG A 58 5.17 -4.46 15.55
CA ARG A 58 3.95 -5.28 15.68
C ARG A 58 3.47 -5.78 14.30
N ALA A 59 2.66 -6.84 14.33
CA ALA A 59 1.91 -7.27 13.15
C ALA A 59 1.03 -6.13 12.62
N PHE A 60 0.91 -6.04 11.31
CA PHE A 60 -0.02 -5.13 10.66
C PHE A 60 -1.41 -5.78 10.62
N CYS A 61 -2.43 -5.02 11.02
CA CYS A 61 -3.83 -5.37 10.85
C CYS A 61 -4.53 -4.18 10.22
N GLY A 62 -4.88 -4.29 8.94
CA GLY A 62 -5.46 -3.16 8.23
C GLY A 62 -5.58 -3.33 6.74
N THR A 63 -5.88 -2.24 6.07
CA THR A 63 -6.17 -2.14 4.65
C THR A 63 -5.02 -1.46 3.90
N LEU A 64 -4.64 -2.03 2.76
CA LEU A 64 -3.66 -1.48 1.83
C LEU A 64 -4.36 -1.15 0.51
N LEU A 65 -4.39 0.12 0.14
CA LEU A 65 -5.04 0.64 -1.06
C LEU A 65 -3.97 0.98 -2.10
N LEU A 66 -3.93 0.25 -3.22
CA LEU A 66 -3.04 0.55 -4.33
C LEU A 66 -3.70 1.57 -5.27
N THR A 67 -3.00 2.64 -5.58
CA THR A 67 -3.44 3.59 -6.60
C THR A 67 -3.40 2.97 -7.99
N HIS A 68 -2.35 2.22 -8.28
CA HIS A 68 -2.14 1.46 -9.52
C HIS A 68 -1.01 0.43 -9.35
N LEU A 69 -0.66 -0.29 -10.41
CA LEU A 69 0.19 -1.47 -10.33
C LEU A 69 1.63 -1.26 -10.84
N HIS A 70 2.09 -0.03 -11.03
CA HIS A 70 3.50 0.20 -11.34
C HIS A 70 4.39 -0.30 -10.19
N TRP A 71 5.60 -0.68 -10.51
CA TRP A 71 6.53 -1.33 -9.56
C TRP A 71 6.83 -0.47 -8.34
N ASP A 72 6.96 0.83 -8.52
CA ASP A 72 7.20 1.79 -7.45
C ASP A 72 6.02 1.92 -6.47
N HIS A 73 4.85 1.32 -6.78
CA HIS A 73 3.68 1.25 -5.91
C HIS A 73 3.40 -0.16 -5.36
N THR A 74 4.15 -1.19 -5.80
CA THR A 74 3.86 -2.60 -5.44
C THR A 74 5.06 -3.38 -4.89
N HIS A 75 6.31 -3.01 -5.23
CA HIS A 75 7.52 -3.77 -4.92
C HIS A 75 7.84 -3.94 -3.43
N GLY A 76 7.23 -3.15 -2.55
CA GLY A 76 7.43 -3.28 -1.11
C GLY A 76 6.68 -4.46 -0.47
N MET A 77 5.62 -4.96 -1.12
CA MET A 77 4.77 -6.02 -0.55
C MET A 77 5.54 -7.26 -0.11
N PRO A 78 6.43 -7.86 -0.95
CA PRO A 78 7.17 -9.05 -0.56
C PRO A 78 8.14 -8.85 0.61
N PHE A 79 8.46 -7.61 0.94
CA PHE A 79 9.41 -7.23 1.98
C PHE A 79 8.75 -6.59 3.20
N PHE A 80 7.42 -6.65 3.29
CA PHE A 80 6.65 -6.08 4.39
C PHE A 80 6.67 -6.99 5.62
N ARG A 81 7.69 -6.83 6.46
CA ARG A 81 7.91 -7.67 7.65
C ARG A 81 6.69 -7.72 8.60
N SER A 82 6.02 -6.60 8.86
CA SER A 82 4.85 -6.59 9.74
C SER A 82 3.63 -7.32 9.14
N GLY A 83 3.61 -7.51 7.83
CA GLY A 83 2.59 -8.28 7.11
C GLY A 83 2.83 -9.79 7.13
N THR A 84 3.95 -10.28 7.71
CA THR A 84 4.26 -11.71 7.83
C THR A 84 4.31 -12.20 9.28
N LEU A 85 4.15 -11.30 10.25
CA LEU A 85 4.15 -11.67 11.67
C LEU A 85 2.84 -12.40 12.05
N PRO A 86 2.88 -13.31 13.02
CA PRO A 86 1.68 -13.97 13.53
C PRO A 86 0.61 -12.96 13.96
N GLY A 87 -0.64 -13.22 13.57
CA GLY A 87 -1.79 -12.35 13.85
C GLY A 87 -1.91 -11.14 12.89
N ASN A 88 -1.16 -11.13 11.78
CA ASN A 88 -1.35 -10.14 10.73
C ASN A 88 -2.72 -10.27 10.04
N ARG A 89 -3.20 -9.14 9.51
CA ARG A 89 -4.29 -9.05 8.52
C ARG A 89 -3.92 -7.94 7.55
N VAL A 90 -3.81 -8.26 6.28
CA VAL A 90 -3.44 -7.34 5.21
C VAL A 90 -4.47 -7.48 4.08
N ASP A 91 -5.48 -6.63 4.11
CA ASP A 91 -6.50 -6.59 3.06
C ASP A 91 -6.06 -5.63 1.96
N VAL A 92 -5.57 -6.19 0.85
CA VAL A 92 -5.10 -5.41 -0.29
C VAL A 92 -6.25 -5.14 -1.23
N TYR A 93 -6.43 -3.88 -1.61
CA TYR A 93 -7.38 -3.44 -2.64
C TYR A 93 -6.63 -2.77 -3.78
N LEU A 94 -6.94 -3.16 -5.01
CA LEU A 94 -6.38 -2.60 -6.23
C LEU A 94 -7.47 -2.27 -7.25
N PRO A 95 -7.27 -1.30 -8.15
CA PRO A 95 -8.24 -0.96 -9.18
C PRO A 95 -8.65 -2.18 -9.99
N GLU A 96 -9.97 -2.39 -10.16
CA GLU A 96 -10.50 -3.48 -10.99
C GLU A 96 -9.97 -3.38 -12.42
N GLN A 97 -9.42 -4.49 -12.96
CA GLN A 97 -8.78 -4.57 -14.28
C GLN A 97 -9.33 -5.72 -15.13
N GLY A 98 -10.48 -6.32 -14.76
CA GLY A 98 -11.06 -7.47 -15.46
C GLY A 98 -10.31 -8.80 -15.24
N VAL A 99 -9.43 -8.86 -14.24
CA VAL A 99 -8.61 -10.03 -13.90
C VAL A 99 -8.61 -10.20 -12.39
N ASP A 100 -8.56 -11.43 -11.92
CA ASP A 100 -8.41 -11.73 -10.50
C ASP A 100 -7.24 -10.94 -9.88
N PRO A 101 -7.45 -10.24 -8.76
CA PRO A 101 -6.44 -9.39 -8.14
C PRO A 101 -5.11 -10.09 -7.79
N GLU A 102 -5.18 -11.31 -7.28
CA GLU A 102 -3.97 -12.10 -6.97
C GLU A 102 -3.21 -12.48 -8.25
N GLU A 103 -3.93 -12.95 -9.27
CA GLU A 103 -3.35 -13.29 -10.57
C GLU A 103 -2.73 -12.06 -11.27
N LEU A 104 -3.34 -10.89 -11.09
CA LEU A 104 -2.83 -9.65 -11.65
C LEU A 104 -1.50 -9.25 -10.99
N LEU A 105 -1.41 -9.31 -9.67
CA LEU A 105 -0.17 -9.07 -8.92
C LEU A 105 0.88 -10.14 -9.20
N ALA A 106 0.46 -11.39 -9.42
CA ALA A 106 1.36 -12.50 -9.74
C ALA A 106 2.13 -12.31 -11.05
N ARG A 107 1.68 -11.45 -11.96
CA ARG A 107 2.43 -11.10 -13.18
C ARG A 107 3.79 -10.47 -12.87
N ALA A 108 3.92 -9.81 -11.73
CA ALA A 108 5.18 -9.18 -11.27
C ALA A 108 5.81 -9.94 -10.09
N ILE A 109 5.00 -10.58 -9.24
CA ILE A 109 5.43 -11.25 -8.00
C ILE A 109 5.20 -12.76 -8.14
N SER A 110 6.00 -13.43 -8.98
CA SER A 110 5.97 -14.90 -9.15
C SER A 110 7.23 -15.40 -9.87
N PRO A 111 7.56 -16.69 -9.78
CA PRO A 111 8.61 -17.26 -10.60
C PRO A 111 8.37 -17.03 -12.11
N PRO A 112 9.42 -16.73 -12.90
CA PRO A 112 10.82 -16.66 -12.51
C PRO A 112 11.28 -15.29 -11.95
N HIS A 113 10.40 -14.27 -11.87
CA HIS A 113 10.77 -12.91 -11.49
C HIS A 113 10.90 -12.75 -9.97
N PHE A 114 10.11 -13.50 -9.21
CA PHE A 114 10.14 -13.53 -7.75
C PHE A 114 9.89 -14.98 -7.25
N PRO A 115 10.51 -15.42 -6.13
CA PRO A 115 10.48 -16.85 -5.74
C PRO A 115 9.12 -17.36 -5.27
N ILE A 116 8.20 -16.48 -4.86
CA ILE A 116 6.87 -16.84 -4.35
C ILE A 116 5.76 -16.04 -5.05
N ARG A 117 4.52 -16.52 -4.99
CA ARG A 117 3.33 -15.80 -5.44
C ARG A 117 2.74 -14.90 -4.35
N PRO A 118 1.88 -13.91 -4.67
CA PRO A 118 1.23 -13.03 -3.69
C PRO A 118 0.54 -13.79 -2.56
N LYS A 119 -0.22 -14.85 -2.86
CA LYS A 119 -0.88 -15.70 -1.85
C LYS A 119 0.06 -16.40 -0.85
N GLN A 120 1.36 -16.41 -1.13
CA GLN A 120 2.39 -16.99 -0.25
C GLN A 120 3.09 -15.93 0.62
N LEU A 121 2.67 -14.65 0.54
CA LEU A 121 3.21 -13.58 1.39
C LEU A 121 2.86 -13.77 2.87
N GLY A 122 1.74 -14.44 3.18
CA GLY A 122 1.31 -14.78 4.52
C GLY A 122 -0.17 -15.16 4.58
N ASP A 123 -0.56 -15.95 5.58
CA ASP A 123 -1.92 -16.45 5.71
C ASP A 123 -2.98 -15.35 5.92
N GLY A 124 -2.58 -14.20 6.44
CA GLY A 124 -3.47 -13.05 6.69
C GLY A 124 -3.60 -12.09 5.50
N TRP A 125 -3.09 -12.43 4.31
CA TRP A 125 -3.20 -11.59 3.12
C TRP A 125 -4.44 -11.94 2.30
N THR A 126 -5.21 -10.89 1.92
CA THR A 126 -6.30 -10.99 0.95
C THR A 126 -6.08 -10.00 -0.19
N PHE A 127 -6.60 -10.32 -1.37
CA PHE A 127 -6.45 -9.48 -2.56
C PHE A 127 -7.83 -9.24 -3.16
N ASN A 128 -8.21 -7.98 -3.29
CA ASN A 128 -9.56 -7.55 -3.63
C ASN A 128 -9.52 -6.50 -4.74
N ALA A 129 -10.46 -6.57 -5.67
CA ALA A 129 -10.69 -5.50 -6.63
C ALA A 129 -11.53 -4.38 -5.99
N ILE A 130 -11.28 -3.14 -6.40
CA ILE A 130 -12.07 -1.98 -6.00
C ILE A 130 -12.47 -1.17 -7.25
N GLU A 131 -13.70 -0.68 -7.25
CA GLU A 131 -14.24 0.23 -8.27
C GLU A 131 -14.25 1.68 -7.74
N PRO A 132 -14.43 2.70 -8.61
CA PRO A 132 -14.68 4.05 -8.13
C PRO A 132 -15.94 4.10 -7.25
N GLY A 133 -15.83 4.74 -6.09
CA GLY A 133 -16.93 4.76 -5.12
C GLY A 133 -16.53 5.30 -3.76
N HIS A 134 -17.46 5.20 -2.83
CA HIS A 134 -17.28 5.56 -1.43
C HIS A 134 -17.23 4.30 -0.55
N TYR A 135 -16.26 4.25 0.34
CA TYR A 135 -15.94 3.09 1.18
C TYR A 135 -15.62 3.51 2.61
N GLU A 136 -15.75 2.57 3.53
CA GLU A 136 -15.27 2.70 4.91
C GLU A 136 -14.22 1.61 5.18
N PHE A 137 -12.99 2.03 5.51
CA PHE A 137 -11.88 1.13 5.86
C PHE A 137 -11.26 1.57 7.19
N GLU A 138 -11.20 0.66 8.16
CA GLU A 138 -10.52 0.87 9.45
C GLU A 138 -11.00 2.15 10.19
N GLY A 139 -12.29 2.52 10.00
CA GLY A 139 -12.87 3.74 10.54
C GLY A 139 -12.47 5.03 9.82
N PHE A 140 -11.90 4.92 8.62
CA PHE A 140 -11.72 6.04 7.69
C PHE A 140 -12.74 5.98 6.57
N SER A 141 -13.27 7.13 6.20
CA SER A 141 -14.06 7.32 4.98
C SER A 141 -13.11 7.49 3.80
N VAL A 142 -13.32 6.73 2.73
CA VAL A 142 -12.44 6.69 1.55
C VAL A 142 -13.25 6.88 0.27
N ASP A 143 -12.97 7.94 -0.47
CA ASP A 143 -13.46 8.11 -1.83
C ASP A 143 -12.38 7.63 -2.82
N ALA A 144 -12.71 6.65 -3.65
CA ALA A 144 -11.88 6.18 -4.76
C ALA A 144 -12.39 6.78 -6.07
N ARG A 145 -11.51 7.40 -6.86
CA ARG A 145 -11.85 7.96 -8.18
C ARG A 145 -10.82 7.56 -9.21
N GLU A 146 -11.28 7.18 -10.40
CA GLU A 146 -10.37 6.93 -11.51
C GLU A 146 -9.77 8.25 -12.00
N ILE A 147 -8.45 8.26 -12.18
CA ILE A 147 -7.67 9.41 -12.65
C ILE A 147 -6.83 9.02 -13.88
N PRO A 148 -6.57 9.97 -14.81
CA PRO A 148 -5.74 9.68 -15.98
C PRO A 148 -4.29 9.33 -15.60
N HIS A 149 -3.85 8.16 -16.05
CA HIS A 149 -2.45 7.73 -15.94
C HIS A 149 -2.13 6.69 -17.02
N LYS A 150 -0.84 6.38 -17.26
CA LYS A 150 -0.44 5.39 -18.26
C LYS A 150 -0.35 3.99 -17.65
N GLY A 151 -0.76 2.96 -18.41
CA GLY A 151 -0.46 1.56 -18.07
C GLY A 151 -1.52 0.85 -17.23
N GLY A 152 -2.78 1.19 -17.37
CA GLY A 152 -3.91 0.55 -16.68
C GLY A 152 -4.75 1.55 -15.90
N ARG A 153 -5.79 1.05 -15.25
CA ARG A 153 -6.65 1.90 -14.40
C ARG A 153 -5.86 2.38 -13.19
N THR A 154 -5.99 3.67 -12.91
CA THR A 154 -5.33 4.32 -11.78
C THR A 154 -6.36 5.07 -10.96
N PHE A 155 -6.32 4.91 -9.65
CA PHE A 155 -7.21 5.61 -8.72
C PHE A 155 -6.46 6.62 -7.87
N GLY A 156 -7.09 7.79 -7.68
CA GLY A 156 -6.78 8.69 -6.58
C GLY A 156 -7.68 8.36 -5.40
N TYR A 157 -7.15 8.43 -4.21
CA TYR A 157 -7.88 8.21 -2.95
C TYR A 157 -7.96 9.49 -2.13
N ARG A 158 -9.17 9.81 -1.66
CA ARG A 158 -9.40 10.84 -0.65
C ARG A 158 -9.83 10.16 0.64
N VAL A 159 -9.01 10.26 1.68
CA VAL A 159 -9.19 9.56 2.97
C VAL A 159 -9.44 10.57 4.07
N SER A 160 -10.49 10.36 4.87
CA SER A 160 -10.88 11.24 5.97
C SER A 160 -11.15 10.45 7.26
N ASP A 161 -10.76 11.01 8.41
CA ASP A 161 -11.14 10.51 9.74
C ASP A 161 -12.34 11.30 10.35
N GLY A 162 -13.01 12.13 9.53
CA GLY A 162 -14.08 13.03 9.94
C GLY A 162 -13.59 14.43 10.35
N SER A 163 -12.32 14.60 10.73
CA SER A 163 -11.74 15.89 11.12
C SER A 163 -10.68 16.38 10.13
N THR A 164 -9.95 15.48 9.55
CA THR A 164 -8.82 15.76 8.63
C THR A 164 -8.98 14.92 7.38
N THR A 165 -8.53 15.45 6.26
CA THR A 165 -8.57 14.76 4.97
C THR A 165 -7.19 14.77 4.32
N LEU A 166 -6.80 13.63 3.72
CA LEU A 166 -5.64 13.50 2.87
C LEU A 166 -6.10 12.99 1.49
N ALA A 167 -5.50 13.50 0.43
CA ALA A 167 -5.68 12.96 -0.93
C ALA A 167 -4.32 12.56 -1.51
N LEU A 168 -4.32 11.43 -2.22
CA LEU A 168 -3.17 10.88 -2.94
C LEU A 168 -3.59 10.56 -4.38
#